data_c611a37477ee385b0bf11e2da2c6d5f1
#
_entry.id   c611a37477ee385b0bf11e2da2c6d5f1
#
_cell.length_a   1.000
_cell.length_b   1.000
_cell.length_c   1.000
_cell.angle_alpha   90.00
_cell.angle_beta   90.00
_cell.angle_gamma   90.00
#
_symmetry.space_group_name_H-M   'P 1'
#
loop_
_entity.id
_entity.type
_entity.pdbx_description
1 polymer ?
#
loop_
_entity_poly.entity_id
_entity_poly.type
_entity_poly.pdbx_seq_one_letter_code
_entity_poly.pdbx_strand_id
1 'polypeptide(L)' 'MDKLTEQQAFEAMVLFLESFYERTKSDDVGGLLGDLILLEDGSTADPAAWGDWMKCVLRVLNKE' A
#
# COMPACT_ATOMS: atom_id res chain seq x y z
N MET A 1 -0.64 -4.37 -20.61
CA MET A 1 -0.76 -4.72 -19.17
C MET A 1 -2.20 -4.61 -18.74
N ASP A 2 -2.70 -5.59 -18.04
CA ASP A 2 -4.07 -5.56 -17.55
C ASP A 2 -4.22 -4.49 -16.47
N LYS A 3 -5.45 -4.01 -16.35
CA LYS A 3 -5.75 -3.00 -15.34
C LYS A 3 -5.80 -3.62 -13.96
N LEU A 4 -5.35 -2.88 -12.95
CA LEU A 4 -5.40 -3.29 -11.56
C LEU A 4 -6.59 -2.64 -10.86
N THR A 5 -7.20 -3.39 -9.93
CA THR A 5 -8.15 -2.79 -9.00
C THR A 5 -7.36 -1.96 -7.98
N GLU A 6 -8.07 -1.13 -7.21
CA GLU A 6 -7.43 -0.36 -6.15
C GLU A 6 -6.74 -1.27 -5.14
N GLN A 7 -7.36 -2.40 -4.81
CA GLN A 7 -6.76 -3.35 -3.88
C GLN A 7 -5.53 -4.02 -4.48
N GLN A 8 -5.59 -4.41 -5.74
CA GLN A 8 -4.43 -5.01 -6.41
C GLN A 8 -3.28 -4.02 -6.52
N ALA A 9 -3.58 -2.77 -6.79
CA ALA A 9 -2.56 -1.72 -6.85
C ALA A 9 -1.91 -1.53 -5.48
N PHE A 10 -2.71 -1.57 -4.41
CA PHE A 10 -2.20 -1.49 -3.04
C PHE A 10 -1.27 -2.66 -2.75
N GLU A 11 -1.68 -3.87 -3.12
CA GLU A 11 -0.85 -5.06 -2.92
C GLU A 11 0.46 -4.95 -3.69
N ALA A 12 0.41 -4.43 -4.91
CA ALA A 12 1.63 -4.24 -5.71
C ALA A 12 2.57 -3.25 -5.03
N MET A 13 2.03 -2.19 -4.45
CA MET A 13 2.83 -1.23 -3.70
C MET A 13 3.49 -1.89 -2.49
N VAL A 14 2.74 -2.71 -1.76
CA VAL A 14 3.27 -3.40 -0.58
C VAL A 14 4.42 -4.33 -1.00
N LEU A 15 4.25 -5.08 -2.09
CA LEU A 15 5.30 -5.95 -2.61
C LEU A 15 6.54 -5.16 -3.01
N PHE A 16 6.34 -4.00 -3.62
CA PHE A 16 7.46 -3.12 -3.97
C PHE A 16 8.21 -2.67 -2.72
N LEU A 17 7.48 -2.27 -1.68
CA LEU A 17 8.10 -1.84 -0.43
C LEU A 17 8.82 -3.01 0.27
N GLU A 18 8.27 -4.22 0.17
CA GLU A 18 8.95 -5.41 0.71
C GLU A 18 10.28 -5.64 0.02
N SER A 19 10.32 -5.50 -1.30
CA SER A 19 11.56 -5.63 -2.05
C SER A 19 12.57 -4.56 -1.63
N PHE A 20 12.08 -3.35 -1.43
CA PHE A 20 12.92 -2.25 -0.97
C PHE A 20 13.49 -2.54 0.42
N TYR A 21 12.63 -3.06 1.32
CA TYR A 21 13.05 -3.41 2.68
C TYR A 21 14.12 -4.51 2.65
N GLU A 22 13.92 -5.54 1.82
CA GLU A 22 14.89 -6.63 1.69
C GLU A 22 16.28 -6.10 1.32
N ARG A 23 16.32 -5.08 0.49
CA ARG A 23 17.57 -4.52 -0.02
C ARG A 23 18.23 -3.56 0.97
N THR A 24 17.42 -2.78 1.69
CA THR A 24 17.94 -1.70 2.54
C THR A 24 17.89 -2.00 4.04
N LYS A 25 17.01 -2.91 4.46
CA LYS A 25 16.76 -3.23 5.87
C LYS A 25 16.42 -1.99 6.69
N SER A 26 15.74 -1.02 6.07
CA SER A 26 15.34 0.22 6.73
C SER A 26 14.28 -0.06 7.79
N ASP A 27 14.54 0.30 9.04
CA ASP A 27 13.60 0.11 10.14
C ASP A 27 12.31 0.91 9.90
N ASP A 28 12.42 2.08 9.29
CA ASP A 28 11.25 2.91 9.01
C ASP A 28 10.34 2.23 7.99
N VAL A 29 10.91 1.65 6.94
CA VAL A 29 10.14 0.92 5.94
C VAL A 29 9.52 -0.33 6.55
N GLY A 30 10.28 -1.05 7.42
CA GLY A 30 9.75 -2.21 8.11
C GLY A 30 8.54 -1.87 8.97
N GLY A 31 8.62 -0.75 9.71
CA GLY A 31 7.49 -0.30 10.51
C GLY A 31 6.29 0.07 9.65
N LEU A 32 6.52 0.76 8.55
CA LEU A 32 5.46 1.11 7.61
C LEU A 32 4.78 -0.15 7.07
N LEU A 33 5.56 -1.15 6.68
CA LEU A 33 4.99 -2.40 6.16
C LEU A 33 4.07 -3.07 7.17
N GLY A 34 4.41 -3.00 8.47
CA GLY A 34 3.54 -3.54 9.51
C GLY A 34 2.17 -2.89 9.53
N ASP A 35 2.13 -1.57 9.30
CA ASP A 35 0.87 -0.82 9.27
C ASP A 35 0.04 -1.10 8.02
N LEU A 36 0.68 -1.56 6.95
CA LEU A 36 0.03 -1.77 5.66
C LEU A 36 -0.46 -3.19 5.44
N ILE A 37 -0.24 -4.10 6.39
CA ILE A 37 -0.70 -5.49 6.25
C ILE A 37 -2.22 -5.52 6.06
N LEU A 38 -2.67 -6.26 5.03
CA LEU A 38 -4.09 -6.46 4.79
C LEU A 38 -4.60 -7.57 5.68
N LEU A 39 -5.71 -7.30 6.36
CA LEU A 39 -6.38 -8.26 7.22
C LEU A 39 -7.40 -9.07 6.41
N GLU A 40 -7.95 -10.11 7.03
CA GLU A 40 -8.88 -11.01 6.34
C GLU A 40 -10.11 -10.29 5.79
N ASP A 41 -10.52 -9.21 6.46
CA ASP A 41 -11.70 -8.44 6.03
C ASP A 41 -11.38 -7.40 4.96
N GLY A 42 -10.14 -7.37 4.50
CA GLY A 42 -9.72 -6.43 3.46
C GLY A 42 -9.26 -5.08 3.97
N SER A 43 -9.31 -4.86 5.29
CA SER A 43 -8.80 -3.62 5.88
C SER A 43 -7.29 -3.74 6.15
N THR A 44 -6.66 -2.59 6.37
CA THR A 44 -5.24 -2.56 6.74
C THR A 44 -5.09 -2.66 8.26
N ALA A 45 -3.92 -3.14 8.73
CA ALA A 45 -3.64 -3.24 10.16
C ALA A 45 -3.81 -1.88 10.85
N ASP A 46 -3.32 -0.80 10.22
CA ASP A 46 -3.65 0.56 10.63
C ASP A 46 -4.94 0.95 9.91
N PRO A 47 -6.06 1.12 10.63
CA PRO A 47 -7.33 1.37 9.95
C PRO A 47 -7.34 2.61 9.07
N ALA A 48 -6.50 3.60 9.36
CA ALA A 48 -6.45 4.83 8.58
C ALA A 48 -5.72 4.66 7.25
N ALA A 49 -4.88 3.63 7.13
CA ALA A 49 -4.01 3.48 5.96
C ALA A 49 -4.81 3.28 4.68
N TRP A 50 -5.85 2.46 4.71
CA TRP A 50 -6.66 2.23 3.51
C TRP A 50 -7.37 3.50 3.04
N GLY A 51 -7.94 4.25 3.98
CA GLY A 51 -8.61 5.52 3.65
C GLY A 51 -7.64 6.51 3.03
N ASP A 52 -6.44 6.61 3.58
CA ASP A 52 -5.41 7.50 3.04
C ASP A 52 -4.98 7.06 1.63
N TRP A 53 -4.85 5.75 1.43
CA TRP A 53 -4.54 5.20 0.11
C TRP A 53 -5.60 5.60 -0.91
N MET A 54 -6.88 5.45 -0.55
CA MET A 54 -7.96 5.79 -1.47
C MET A 54 -7.99 7.27 -1.79
N LYS A 55 -7.64 8.14 -0.83
CA LYS A 55 -7.51 9.57 -1.12
C LYS A 55 -6.42 9.82 -2.16
N CYS A 56 -5.31 9.10 -2.07
CA CYS A 56 -4.24 9.21 -3.05
C CYS A 56 -4.69 8.72 -4.42
N VAL A 57 -5.43 7.62 -4.46
CA VAL A 57 -5.96 7.10 -5.73
C VAL A 57 -6.85 8.16 -6.40
N LEU A 58 -7.75 8.77 -5.62
CA LEU A 58 -8.64 9.79 -6.16
C LEU A 58 -7.88 10.99 -6.68
N ARG A 59 -6.81 11.40 -6.00
CA ARG A 59 -5.98 12.51 -6.47
C ARG A 59 -5.33 12.19 -7.81
N VAL A 60 -4.87 10.95 -7.99
CA VAL A 60 -4.27 10.54 -9.25
C VAL A 60 -5.31 10.54 -10.36
N LEU A 61 -6.50 10.01 -10.10
CA LEU A 61 -7.57 9.95 -11.09
C LEU A 61 -8.04 11.33 -11.51
N ASN A 62 -8.01 12.30 -10.60
CA ASN A 62 -8.48 13.66 -10.87
C ASN A 62 -7.38 14.59 -11.35
N LYS A 63 -6.17 14.08 -11.48
CA LYS A 63 -5.04 14.87 -11.94
C LYS A 63 -5.10 15.02 -13.46
N GLU A 64 -4.90 16.23 -13.95
CA GLU A 64 -4.86 16.51 -15.37
C GLU A 64 -3.44 16.75 -15.85
#